data_d99f1b5ecf6aee5da969080e47c54db5
#
_entry.id   d99f1b5ecf6aee5da969080e47c54db5
#
_cell.length_a   1.000
_cell.length_b   1.000
_cell.length_c   1.000
_cell.angle_alpha   90.00
_cell.angle_beta   90.00
_cell.angle_gamma   90.00
#
_symmetry.space_group_name_H-M   'P 1'
#
loop_
_entity.id
_entity.type
_entity.pdbx_description
1 polymer ?
#
loop_
_entity_poly.entity_id
_entity_poly.type
_entity_poly.pdbx_seq_one_letter_code
_entity_poly.pdbx_strand_id
1 'polypeptide(L)'
;PTSMAGGVTYRYGNKGSYNVRIWAEELQLIDISGLLISISDLHLGNMPGMKSLVLNSITDTRELNLNTFCPNVESINIGSFADLEHLEIEHCSRLRNIQIYSNPKLTSMELGNHPEVEELYCSYNGFSSFSLKGLPKLRSVDLGYNSALASLELDENNGINALLISGCAFQSVDDVLECCPSLNELSCSGNRLTELDLTKHLSI
;
A
#
# COMPACT_ATOMS: atom_id res chain seq x y z
N PRO A 1 0.16 -33.48 15.06
CA PRO A 1 0.37 -32.24 14.30
C PRO A 1 1.72 -32.36 13.62
N THR A 2 1.70 -32.67 12.34
CA THR A 2 2.88 -32.67 11.48
C THR A 2 3.09 -31.25 10.99
N SER A 3 4.21 -30.63 11.31
CA SER A 3 4.63 -29.37 10.70
C SER A 3 4.81 -29.63 9.21
N MET A 4 3.91 -29.08 8.38
CA MET A 4 4.07 -29.10 6.94
C MET A 4 4.87 -27.86 6.53
N ALA A 5 6.11 -28.05 6.15
CA ALA A 5 6.84 -27.11 5.33
C ALA A 5 6.26 -27.20 3.90
N GLY A 6 5.24 -26.39 3.60
CA GLY A 6 4.59 -26.37 2.27
C GLY A 6 3.17 -25.80 2.39
N GLY A 7 2.77 -24.99 1.41
CA GLY A 7 1.42 -24.40 1.37
C GLY A 7 0.34 -25.48 1.28
N VAL A 8 -0.77 -25.25 1.95
CA VAL A 8 -1.97 -26.10 1.86
C VAL A 8 -2.91 -25.49 0.83
N THR A 9 -3.19 -26.22 -0.24
CA THR A 9 -4.20 -25.84 -1.22
C THR A 9 -5.46 -26.66 -1.01
N TYR A 10 -6.57 -25.99 -0.81
CA TYR A 10 -7.89 -26.63 -0.73
C TYR A 10 -8.77 -26.16 -1.88
N ARG A 11 -9.43 -27.10 -2.56
CA ARG A 11 -10.36 -26.79 -3.65
C ARG A 11 -11.77 -27.18 -3.25
N TYR A 12 -12.68 -26.22 -3.28
CA TYR A 12 -14.10 -26.45 -3.09
C TYR A 12 -14.72 -26.99 -4.37
N GLY A 13 -15.45 -28.12 -4.28
CA GLY A 13 -16.03 -28.79 -5.45
C GLY A 13 -17.23 -28.07 -6.08
N ASN A 14 -17.89 -27.18 -5.34
CA ASN A 14 -19.07 -26.45 -5.79
C ASN A 14 -18.98 -24.97 -5.43
N LYS A 15 -19.71 -24.12 -6.16
CA LYS A 15 -19.93 -22.72 -5.74
C LYS A 15 -20.78 -22.68 -4.48
N GLY A 16 -20.41 -21.89 -3.51
CA GLY A 16 -21.16 -21.75 -2.25
C GLY A 16 -20.44 -20.82 -1.27
N SER A 17 -21.08 -20.53 -0.15
CA SER A 17 -20.46 -19.80 0.97
C SER A 17 -19.81 -20.82 1.91
N TYR A 18 -18.56 -20.56 2.28
CA TYR A 18 -17.77 -21.44 3.12
C TYR A 18 -17.14 -20.66 4.28
N ASN A 19 -17.17 -21.24 5.47
CA ASN A 19 -16.38 -20.73 6.59
C ASN A 19 -15.02 -21.43 6.57
N VAL A 20 -13.97 -20.67 6.29
CA VAL A 20 -12.60 -21.16 6.33
C VAL A 20 -11.96 -20.72 7.63
N ARG A 21 -11.39 -21.65 8.38
CA ARG A 21 -10.61 -21.37 9.59
C ARG A 21 -9.24 -22.00 9.46
N ILE A 22 -8.20 -21.17 9.63
CA ILE A 22 -6.81 -21.59 9.62
C ILE A 22 -6.27 -21.51 11.04
N TRP A 23 -5.72 -22.61 11.52
CA TRP A 23 -5.09 -22.71 12.83
C TRP A 23 -3.62 -23.02 12.65
N ALA A 24 -2.76 -22.15 13.12
CA ALA A 24 -1.33 -22.35 13.10
C ALA A 24 -0.69 -21.68 14.32
N GLU A 25 0.31 -22.34 14.96
CA GLU A 25 1.03 -21.79 16.11
C GLU A 25 2.00 -20.70 15.71
N GLU A 26 2.64 -20.82 14.52
CA GLU A 26 3.63 -19.88 14.01
C GLU A 26 3.40 -19.60 12.51
N LEU A 27 2.34 -18.85 12.21
CA LEU A 27 2.06 -18.46 10.83
C LEU A 27 2.86 -17.19 10.48
N GLN A 28 3.75 -17.29 9.48
CA GLN A 28 4.59 -16.16 9.04
C GLN A 28 4.13 -15.56 7.72
N LEU A 29 3.40 -16.29 6.91
CA LEU A 29 2.90 -15.85 5.60
C LEU A 29 1.45 -16.26 5.43
N ILE A 30 0.62 -15.32 5.01
CA ILE A 30 -0.68 -15.56 4.39
C ILE A 30 -0.62 -14.99 2.97
N ASP A 31 -1.01 -15.81 2.01
CA ASP A 31 -1.21 -15.40 0.63
C ASP A 31 -2.61 -15.84 0.17
N ILE A 32 -3.49 -14.84 -0.03
CA ILE A 32 -4.82 -15.00 -0.61
C ILE A 32 -4.82 -14.17 -1.89
N SER A 33 -4.38 -14.77 -2.98
CA SER A 33 -4.25 -14.10 -4.27
C SER A 33 -4.70 -14.99 -5.45
N GLY A 34 -4.87 -14.38 -6.60
CA GLY A 34 -5.08 -15.09 -7.88
C GLY A 34 -6.51 -15.51 -8.20
N LEU A 35 -7.50 -15.36 -7.32
CA LEU A 35 -8.91 -15.61 -7.58
C LEU A 35 -9.75 -14.46 -7.04
N LEU A 36 -10.81 -14.08 -7.78
CA LEU A 36 -11.80 -13.15 -7.26
C LEU A 36 -12.59 -13.84 -6.15
N ILE A 37 -12.41 -13.39 -4.91
CA ILE A 37 -13.02 -13.98 -3.71
C ILE A 37 -13.93 -12.93 -3.07
N SER A 38 -15.19 -13.29 -2.84
CA SER A 38 -16.10 -12.51 -2.01
C SER A 38 -15.90 -12.92 -0.55
N ILE A 39 -15.41 -11.98 0.26
CA ILE A 39 -15.24 -12.16 1.70
C ILE A 39 -15.97 -11.00 2.38
N SER A 40 -17.15 -11.25 2.92
CA SER A 40 -17.93 -10.23 3.62
C SER A 40 -17.44 -9.98 5.05
N ASP A 41 -16.61 -10.87 5.57
CA ASP A 41 -16.19 -10.85 6.96
C ASP A 41 -14.79 -11.50 7.09
N LEU A 42 -13.75 -10.71 6.83
CA LEU A 42 -12.37 -11.15 6.95
C LEU A 42 -11.88 -10.93 8.39
N HIS A 43 -11.88 -12.00 9.16
CA HIS A 43 -11.31 -12.01 10.50
C HIS A 43 -9.91 -12.63 10.48
N LEU A 44 -8.92 -11.80 10.59
CA LEU A 44 -7.55 -12.21 10.87
C LEU A 44 -7.39 -12.22 12.39
N GLY A 45 -7.13 -13.37 13.00
CA GLY A 45 -6.83 -13.46 14.45
C GLY A 45 -5.53 -12.72 14.79
N ASN A 46 -5.24 -12.59 16.09
CA ASN A 46 -3.95 -12.01 16.51
C ASN A 46 -2.79 -12.92 16.08
N MET A 47 -1.97 -12.42 15.15
CA MET A 47 -0.85 -13.14 14.53
C MET A 47 0.46 -12.37 14.68
N PRO A 48 1.02 -12.28 15.89
CA PRO A 48 2.23 -11.49 16.15
C PRO A 48 3.48 -12.01 15.43
N GLY A 49 3.46 -13.26 14.98
CA GLY A 49 4.54 -13.88 14.20
C GLY A 49 4.47 -13.60 12.69
N MET A 50 3.39 -12.96 12.20
CA MET A 50 3.21 -12.70 10.78
C MET A 50 4.30 -11.78 10.24
N LYS A 51 4.92 -12.20 9.13
CA LYS A 51 5.97 -11.46 8.43
C LYS A 51 5.49 -10.90 7.10
N SER A 52 4.66 -11.64 6.40
CA SER A 52 4.17 -11.25 5.09
C SER A 52 2.68 -11.54 4.94
N LEU A 53 1.95 -10.55 4.43
CA LEU A 53 0.51 -10.66 4.17
C LEU A 53 0.23 -10.25 2.73
N VAL A 54 -0.32 -11.17 1.95
CA VAL A 54 -0.74 -10.93 0.57
C VAL A 54 -2.24 -11.19 0.48
N LEU A 55 -3.00 -10.15 0.19
CA LEU A 55 -4.46 -10.18 0.03
C LEU A 55 -4.82 -9.47 -1.27
N ASN A 56 -5.25 -10.22 -2.27
CA ASN A 56 -5.58 -9.66 -3.58
C ASN A 56 -6.92 -10.18 -4.11
N SER A 57 -7.61 -9.32 -4.86
CA SER A 57 -8.85 -9.65 -5.56
C SER A 57 -9.98 -10.06 -4.63
N ILE A 58 -10.13 -9.35 -3.51
CA ILE A 58 -11.18 -9.57 -2.52
C ILE A 58 -12.29 -8.54 -2.70
N THR A 59 -13.55 -9.02 -2.72
CA THR A 59 -14.75 -8.17 -2.72
C THR A 59 -15.47 -8.24 -1.37
N ASP A 60 -16.37 -7.28 -1.13
CA ASP A 60 -17.22 -7.19 0.05
C ASP A 60 -16.51 -6.88 1.38
N THR A 61 -15.17 -6.83 1.44
CA THR A 61 -14.41 -6.36 2.59
C THR A 61 -14.24 -4.84 2.51
N ARG A 62 -14.75 -4.11 3.51
CA ARG A 62 -14.68 -2.65 3.59
C ARG A 62 -13.61 -2.13 4.53
N GLU A 63 -13.26 -2.89 5.53
CA GLU A 63 -12.34 -2.50 6.59
C GLU A 63 -11.29 -3.58 6.82
N LEU A 64 -10.03 -3.16 6.99
CA LEU A 64 -8.92 -4.04 7.30
C LEU A 64 -8.00 -3.35 8.32
N ASN A 65 -7.94 -3.90 9.54
CA ASN A 65 -7.09 -3.37 10.61
C ASN A 65 -5.91 -4.29 10.88
N LEU A 66 -4.73 -3.96 10.36
CA LEU A 66 -3.52 -4.75 10.56
C LEU A 66 -2.81 -4.44 11.89
N ASN A 67 -3.05 -3.27 12.47
CA ASN A 67 -2.48 -2.88 13.77
C ASN A 67 -2.81 -3.89 14.87
N THR A 68 -4.04 -4.44 14.82
CA THR A 68 -4.53 -5.42 15.79
C THR A 68 -4.13 -6.84 15.41
N PHE A 69 -4.13 -7.17 14.12
CA PHE A 69 -3.98 -8.55 13.66
C PHE A 69 -2.53 -8.98 13.51
N CYS A 70 -1.69 -8.14 12.93
CA CYS A 70 -0.30 -8.47 12.64
C CYS A 70 0.65 -7.26 12.83
N PRO A 71 0.79 -6.76 14.08
CA PRO A 71 1.56 -5.54 14.35
C PRO A 71 3.05 -5.64 14.01
N ASN A 72 3.56 -6.86 13.84
CA ASN A 72 4.97 -7.13 13.50
C ASN A 72 5.19 -7.50 12.03
N VAL A 73 4.20 -7.27 11.16
CA VAL A 73 4.31 -7.57 9.73
C VAL A 73 5.43 -6.71 9.11
N GLU A 74 6.20 -7.32 8.22
CA GLU A 74 7.33 -6.69 7.53
C GLU A 74 7.00 -6.35 6.07
N SER A 75 6.07 -7.10 5.46
CA SER A 75 5.66 -6.89 4.07
C SER A 75 4.15 -7.07 3.92
N ILE A 76 3.51 -6.11 3.27
CA ILE A 76 2.11 -6.18 2.89
C ILE A 76 1.93 -5.97 1.38
N ASN A 77 1.03 -6.76 0.80
CA ASN A 77 0.56 -6.58 -0.57
C ASN A 77 -0.97 -6.70 -0.55
N ILE A 78 -1.66 -5.57 -0.67
CA ILE A 78 -3.11 -5.45 -0.57
C ILE A 78 -3.61 -4.81 -1.86
N GLY A 79 -4.19 -5.63 -2.74
CA GLY A 79 -4.55 -5.17 -4.06
C GLY A 79 -5.90 -5.65 -4.56
N SER A 80 -6.50 -4.83 -5.43
CA SER A 80 -7.74 -5.18 -6.13
C SER A 80 -8.91 -5.52 -5.22
N PHE A 81 -9.05 -4.76 -4.13
CA PHE A 81 -10.25 -4.79 -3.30
C PHE A 81 -11.30 -3.85 -3.90
N ALA A 82 -12.43 -4.39 -4.30
CA ALA A 82 -13.49 -3.58 -4.90
C ALA A 82 -14.16 -2.63 -3.89
N ASP A 83 -14.18 -3.00 -2.62
CA ASP A 83 -14.97 -2.35 -1.58
C ASP A 83 -14.17 -1.82 -0.39
N LEU A 84 -12.85 -1.94 -0.36
CA LEU A 84 -12.01 -1.47 0.75
C LEU A 84 -12.06 0.05 0.87
N GLU A 85 -12.58 0.54 1.99
CA GLU A 85 -12.73 1.95 2.33
C GLU A 85 -11.73 2.38 3.42
N HIS A 86 -11.39 1.47 4.34
CA HIS A 86 -10.53 1.74 5.48
C HIS A 86 -9.43 0.69 5.62
N LEU A 87 -8.19 1.16 5.73
CA LEU A 87 -7.01 0.34 5.98
C LEU A 87 -6.18 0.98 7.08
N GLU A 88 -5.94 0.26 8.16
CA GLU A 88 -5.14 0.70 9.30
C GLU A 88 -3.84 -0.09 9.39
N ILE A 89 -2.71 0.59 9.23
CA ILE A 89 -1.35 0.05 9.26
C ILE A 89 -0.37 0.90 10.09
N GLU A 90 -0.82 2.04 10.61
CA GLU A 90 0.02 3.08 11.22
C GLU A 90 0.85 2.60 12.43
N HIS A 91 0.45 1.49 13.04
CA HIS A 91 1.18 0.87 14.16
C HIS A 91 2.00 -0.38 13.78
N CYS A 92 2.01 -0.75 12.51
CA CYS A 92 2.83 -1.86 11.99
C CYS A 92 4.30 -1.43 11.83
N SER A 93 4.97 -1.09 12.90
CA SER A 93 6.28 -0.40 12.92
C SER A 93 7.45 -1.16 12.30
N ARG A 94 7.26 -2.43 11.93
CA ARG A 94 8.27 -3.26 11.27
C ARG A 94 8.12 -3.33 9.76
N LEU A 95 7.15 -2.63 9.18
CA LEU A 95 6.96 -2.60 7.73
C LEU A 95 8.22 -2.07 7.03
N ARG A 96 8.59 -2.78 5.97
CA ARG A 96 9.69 -2.48 5.04
C ARG A 96 9.19 -2.39 3.60
N ASN A 97 8.13 -3.14 3.30
CA ASN A 97 7.56 -3.24 1.95
C ASN A 97 6.05 -3.01 2.02
N ILE A 98 5.59 -1.96 1.39
CA ILE A 98 4.18 -1.56 1.36
C ILE A 98 3.72 -1.49 -0.08
N GLN A 99 2.80 -2.39 -0.45
CA GLN A 99 2.13 -2.40 -1.74
C GLN A 99 0.62 -2.38 -1.53
N ILE A 100 -0.02 -1.28 -1.89
CA ILE A 100 -1.46 -1.07 -1.73
C ILE A 100 -1.98 -0.49 -3.05
N TYR A 101 -2.61 -1.30 -3.88
CA TYR A 101 -2.93 -0.88 -5.23
C TYR A 101 -4.30 -1.35 -5.71
N SER A 102 -4.89 -0.61 -6.63
CA SER A 102 -6.18 -0.95 -7.25
C SER A 102 -7.32 -1.14 -6.24
N ASN A 103 -7.39 -0.24 -5.25
CA ASN A 103 -8.46 -0.18 -4.26
C ASN A 103 -9.24 1.15 -4.45
N PRO A 104 -10.17 1.24 -5.40
CA PRO A 104 -10.74 2.52 -5.84
C PRO A 104 -11.58 3.25 -4.79
N LYS A 105 -12.05 2.56 -3.75
CA LYS A 105 -12.80 3.15 -2.65
C LYS A 105 -11.91 3.58 -1.47
N LEU A 106 -10.62 3.21 -1.47
CA LEU A 106 -9.66 3.67 -0.46
C LEU A 106 -9.22 5.09 -0.79
N THR A 107 -9.89 6.06 -0.16
CA THR A 107 -9.73 7.49 -0.47
C THR A 107 -8.79 8.22 0.48
N SER A 108 -8.46 7.62 1.61
CA SER A 108 -7.51 8.13 2.59
C SER A 108 -6.88 6.98 3.36
N MET A 109 -5.68 7.19 3.86
CA MET A 109 -4.96 6.25 4.71
C MET A 109 -3.88 7.01 5.49
N GLU A 110 -3.71 6.66 6.76
CA GLU A 110 -2.58 7.11 7.56
C GLU A 110 -1.48 6.04 7.52
N LEU A 111 -0.31 6.39 7.00
CA LEU A 111 0.83 5.48 7.00
C LEU A 111 1.40 5.28 8.41
N GLY A 112 1.50 6.36 9.19
CA GLY A 112 2.23 6.34 10.45
C GLY A 112 3.74 6.45 10.26
N ASN A 113 4.50 5.94 11.22
CA ASN A 113 5.96 6.00 11.21
C ASN A 113 6.56 4.63 10.87
N HIS A 114 7.11 4.51 9.67
CA HIS A 114 7.74 3.28 9.18
C HIS A 114 9.22 3.56 8.82
N PRO A 115 10.14 3.50 9.79
CA PRO A 115 11.53 3.94 9.61
C PRO A 115 12.34 3.07 8.66
N GLU A 116 11.85 1.89 8.29
CA GLU A 116 12.56 0.94 7.44
C GLU A 116 12.01 0.86 6.01
N VAL A 117 10.96 1.64 5.68
CA VAL A 117 10.37 1.64 4.33
C VAL A 117 11.27 2.45 3.38
N GLU A 118 11.72 1.79 2.31
CA GLU A 118 12.52 2.38 1.23
C GLU A 118 11.71 2.59 -0.04
N GLU A 119 10.70 1.75 -0.28
CA GLU A 119 9.84 1.79 -1.46
C GLU A 119 8.36 1.71 -1.06
N LEU A 120 7.54 2.57 -1.65
CA LEU A 120 6.10 2.65 -1.42
C LEU A 120 5.36 2.57 -2.75
N TYR A 121 4.49 1.57 -2.91
CA TYR A 121 3.66 1.37 -4.08
C TYR A 121 2.18 1.50 -3.70
N CYS A 122 1.56 2.63 -4.05
CA CYS A 122 0.18 2.95 -3.69
C CYS A 122 -0.63 3.47 -4.91
N SER A 123 -0.40 2.87 -6.08
CA SER A 123 -1.05 3.27 -7.33
C SER A 123 -2.49 2.74 -7.49
N TYR A 124 -3.28 3.40 -8.35
CA TYR A 124 -4.65 2.99 -8.69
C TYR A 124 -5.61 2.90 -7.49
N ASN A 125 -5.47 3.78 -6.50
CA ASN A 125 -6.42 3.94 -5.40
C ASN A 125 -7.28 5.20 -5.59
N GLY A 126 -8.09 5.53 -4.58
CA GLY A 126 -8.98 6.70 -4.58
C GLY A 126 -8.43 7.93 -3.86
N PHE A 127 -7.13 8.01 -3.56
CA PHE A 127 -6.56 9.08 -2.76
C PHE A 127 -6.76 10.46 -3.41
N SER A 128 -7.11 11.46 -2.60
CA SER A 128 -7.18 12.88 -3.00
C SER A 128 -6.02 13.72 -2.46
N SER A 129 -5.45 13.29 -1.35
CA SER A 129 -4.20 13.77 -0.75
C SER A 129 -3.47 12.59 -0.14
N PHE A 130 -2.16 12.70 0.04
CA PHE A 130 -1.37 11.64 0.65
C PHE A 130 -0.21 12.21 1.47
N SER A 131 0.04 11.64 2.65
CA SER A 131 1.16 12.05 3.51
C SER A 131 2.27 10.99 3.44
N LEU A 132 3.48 11.45 3.12
CA LEU A 132 4.72 10.66 3.09
C LEU A 132 5.63 10.97 4.28
N LYS A 133 5.11 11.69 5.27
CA LYS A 133 5.84 12.02 6.50
C LYS A 133 6.11 10.76 7.34
N GLY A 134 7.19 10.78 8.10
CA GLY A 134 7.56 9.65 8.96
C GLY A 134 8.24 8.48 8.25
N LEU A 135 8.71 8.66 7.01
CA LEU A 135 9.37 7.65 6.19
C LEU A 135 10.83 8.06 5.87
N PRO A 136 11.73 8.08 6.84
CA PRO A 136 13.07 8.69 6.69
C PRO A 136 13.99 7.97 5.69
N LYS A 137 13.71 6.71 5.37
CA LYS A 137 14.49 5.93 4.40
C LYS A 137 13.85 5.87 3.00
N LEU A 138 12.69 6.50 2.81
CA LEU A 138 11.95 6.42 1.56
C LEU A 138 12.78 6.96 0.39
N ARG A 139 12.86 6.17 -0.69
CA ARG A 139 13.63 6.46 -1.91
C ARG A 139 12.76 6.47 -3.15
N SER A 140 11.81 5.55 -3.23
CA SER A 140 10.97 5.38 -4.41
C SER A 140 9.49 5.37 -4.01
N VAL A 141 8.68 6.16 -4.72
CA VAL A 141 7.25 6.32 -4.48
C VAL A 141 6.48 6.18 -5.78
N ASP A 142 5.55 5.26 -5.82
CA ASP A 142 4.54 5.16 -6.88
C ASP A 142 3.14 5.42 -6.31
N LEU A 143 2.59 6.58 -6.65
CA LEU A 143 1.23 7.03 -6.36
C LEU A 143 0.42 7.25 -7.64
N GLY A 144 0.90 6.74 -8.77
CA GLY A 144 0.26 6.93 -10.07
C GLY A 144 -1.18 6.46 -10.11
N TYR A 145 -1.96 7.08 -10.99
CA TYR A 145 -3.36 6.74 -11.25
C TYR A 145 -4.30 6.85 -10.04
N ASN A 146 -3.95 7.67 -9.06
CA ASN A 146 -4.87 8.20 -8.07
C ASN A 146 -5.52 9.46 -8.66
N SER A 147 -6.59 9.30 -9.43
CA SER A 147 -7.12 10.35 -10.31
C SER A 147 -7.63 11.62 -9.60
N ALA A 148 -7.81 11.57 -8.29
CA ALA A 148 -8.18 12.70 -7.44
C ALA A 148 -6.99 13.31 -6.69
N LEU A 149 -5.80 12.67 -6.72
CA LEU A 149 -4.64 13.08 -5.92
C LEU A 149 -4.06 14.40 -6.45
N ALA A 150 -4.16 15.44 -5.64
CA ALA A 150 -3.77 16.80 -5.98
C ALA A 150 -2.68 17.39 -5.06
N SER A 151 -2.37 16.74 -3.95
CA SER A 151 -1.37 17.19 -3.00
C SER A 151 -0.66 16.05 -2.28
N LEU A 152 0.63 16.28 -1.95
CA LEU A 152 1.44 15.43 -1.09
C LEU A 152 1.93 16.23 0.10
N GLU A 153 1.96 15.59 1.27
CA GLU A 153 2.70 16.12 2.42
C GLU A 153 4.02 15.37 2.56
N LEU A 154 5.11 16.13 2.65
CA LEU A 154 6.48 15.64 2.68
C LEU A 154 7.24 16.27 3.84
N ASP A 155 8.25 15.58 4.36
CA ASP A 155 9.27 16.18 5.19
C ASP A 155 10.23 16.98 4.30
N GLU A 156 10.76 18.10 4.81
CA GLU A 156 11.78 18.90 4.10
C GLU A 156 13.05 18.06 3.89
N ASN A 157 13.70 18.27 2.73
CA ASN A 157 14.95 17.58 2.39
C ASN A 157 14.91 16.06 2.54
N ASN A 158 13.76 15.47 2.17
CA ASN A 158 13.63 14.01 2.16
C ASN A 158 14.56 13.34 1.16
N GLY A 159 14.73 12.02 1.27
CA GLY A 159 15.67 11.28 0.44
C GLY A 159 15.06 10.67 -0.81
N ILE A 160 13.86 11.07 -1.23
CA ILE A 160 13.17 10.51 -2.40
C ILE A 160 13.98 10.85 -3.66
N ASN A 161 14.28 9.80 -4.44
CA ASN A 161 14.97 9.93 -5.71
C ASN A 161 14.12 9.51 -6.92
N ALA A 162 13.05 8.73 -6.70
CA ALA A 162 12.08 8.38 -7.74
C ALA A 162 10.64 8.68 -7.27
N LEU A 163 9.91 9.47 -8.05
CA LEU A 163 8.53 9.86 -7.76
C LEU A 163 7.64 9.65 -9.00
N LEU A 164 6.73 8.72 -8.91
CA LEU A 164 5.79 8.38 -9.96
C LEU A 164 4.37 8.81 -9.53
N ILE A 165 3.88 9.88 -10.15
CA ILE A 165 2.58 10.51 -9.91
C ILE A 165 1.80 10.75 -11.20
N SER A 166 2.03 9.91 -12.21
CA SER A 166 1.28 10.02 -13.47
C SER A 166 -0.21 9.70 -13.28
N GLY A 167 -1.08 10.36 -14.05
CA GLY A 167 -2.52 10.11 -14.03
C GLY A 167 -3.22 10.59 -12.75
N CYS A 168 -2.67 11.60 -12.09
CA CYS A 168 -3.22 12.24 -10.90
C CYS A 168 -3.89 13.58 -11.25
N ALA A 169 -4.10 14.48 -10.26
CA ALA A 169 -4.78 15.75 -10.43
C ALA A 169 -3.92 16.99 -10.06
N PHE A 170 -2.59 16.83 -10.00
CA PHE A 170 -1.70 17.94 -9.66
C PHE A 170 -1.81 19.11 -10.64
N GLN A 171 -1.95 20.32 -10.13
CA GLN A 171 -1.90 21.56 -10.91
C GLN A 171 -0.48 22.16 -10.92
N SER A 172 0.30 21.95 -9.88
CA SER A 172 1.72 22.20 -9.74
C SER A 172 2.37 21.07 -8.96
N VAL A 173 3.69 20.90 -9.14
CA VAL A 173 4.55 20.01 -8.37
C VAL A 173 5.70 20.76 -7.70
N ASP A 174 5.69 22.09 -7.70
CA ASP A 174 6.80 22.92 -7.22
C ASP A 174 7.09 22.66 -5.73
N ASP A 175 6.06 22.65 -4.88
CA ASP A 175 6.21 22.35 -3.44
C ASP A 175 6.81 20.94 -3.20
N VAL A 176 6.43 19.98 -4.04
CA VAL A 176 6.94 18.61 -3.98
C VAL A 176 8.41 18.57 -4.39
N LEU A 177 8.76 19.27 -5.47
CA LEU A 177 10.13 19.36 -5.96
C LEU A 177 11.05 20.04 -4.95
N GLU A 178 10.59 21.11 -4.31
CA GLU A 178 11.37 21.80 -3.26
C GLU A 178 11.71 20.88 -2.08
N CYS A 179 10.83 19.96 -1.71
CA CYS A 179 11.06 18.98 -0.65
C CYS A 179 11.98 17.82 -1.08
N CYS A 180 12.15 17.54 -2.37
CA CYS A 180 12.86 16.38 -2.90
C CYS A 180 14.17 16.74 -3.63
N PRO A 181 15.20 17.27 -2.97
CA PRO A 181 16.44 17.72 -3.63
C PRO A 181 17.26 16.58 -4.28
N SER A 182 17.01 15.33 -3.89
CA SER A 182 17.68 14.15 -4.42
C SER A 182 16.94 13.49 -5.58
N LEU A 183 15.84 14.11 -6.05
CA LEU A 183 15.00 13.54 -7.10
C LEU A 183 15.79 13.46 -8.43
N ASN A 184 15.78 12.28 -9.05
CA ASN A 184 16.41 12.02 -10.34
C ASN A 184 15.49 11.26 -11.31
N GLU A 185 14.32 10.83 -10.85
CA GLU A 185 13.27 10.23 -11.66
C GLU A 185 11.92 10.84 -11.30
N LEU A 186 11.26 11.48 -12.27
CA LEU A 186 9.93 12.06 -12.11
C LEU A 186 9.02 11.58 -13.25
N SER A 187 7.91 10.92 -12.89
CA SER A 187 6.85 10.59 -13.82
C SER A 187 5.57 11.33 -13.41
N CYS A 188 5.21 12.39 -14.11
CA CYS A 188 4.06 13.26 -13.80
C CYS A 188 3.12 13.50 -14.98
N SER A 189 3.14 12.63 -15.98
CA SER A 189 2.25 12.72 -17.14
C SER A 189 0.79 12.54 -16.76
N GLY A 190 -0.15 13.10 -17.56
CA GLY A 190 -1.58 12.94 -17.31
C GLY A 190 -2.09 13.65 -16.05
N ASN A 191 -1.37 14.65 -15.57
CA ASN A 191 -1.80 15.61 -14.54
C ASN A 191 -2.43 16.85 -15.17
N ARG A 192 -2.70 17.88 -14.36
CA ARG A 192 -3.26 19.18 -14.78
C ARG A 192 -2.21 20.29 -14.74
N LEU A 193 -0.92 19.93 -14.88
CA LEU A 193 0.18 20.88 -14.84
C LEU A 193 0.07 21.87 -15.99
N THR A 194 0.24 23.15 -15.69
CA THR A 194 0.33 24.23 -16.70
C THR A 194 1.78 24.59 -17.00
N GLU A 195 2.68 24.28 -16.09
CA GLU A 195 4.14 24.51 -16.21
C GLU A 195 4.88 23.44 -15.40
N LEU A 196 6.17 23.28 -15.70
CA LEU A 196 7.07 22.38 -14.97
C LEU A 196 8.47 23.01 -15.04
N ASP A 197 8.99 23.49 -13.90
CA ASP A 197 10.34 24.02 -13.78
C ASP A 197 11.26 22.98 -13.09
N LEU A 198 12.18 22.43 -13.86
CA LEU A 198 13.19 21.48 -13.40
C LEU A 198 14.59 22.10 -13.31
N THR A 199 14.71 23.42 -13.38
CA THR A 199 16.02 24.11 -13.41
C THR A 199 16.87 23.85 -12.17
N LYS A 200 16.24 23.53 -11.03
CA LYS A 200 16.90 23.15 -9.78
C LYS A 200 17.20 21.65 -9.66
N HIS A 201 16.73 20.83 -10.61
CA HIS A 201 16.81 19.36 -10.59
C HIS A 201 17.57 18.86 -11.82
N LEU A 202 18.85 19.17 -11.90
CA LEU A 202 19.69 18.86 -13.06
C LEU A 202 19.99 17.37 -13.26
N SER A 203 19.54 16.53 -12.35
CA SER A 203 19.72 15.06 -12.38
C SER A 203 18.50 14.30 -12.94
N ILE A 204 17.40 15.01 -13.25
CA ILE A 204 16.17 14.44 -13.85
C ILE A 204 16.33 14.36 -15.36
#